data_654bd46a1d791eec0cfc49d859ad5cc6
#
_entry.id   654bd46a1d791eec0cfc49d859ad5cc6
#
_cell.length_a   1.000
_cell.length_b   1.000
_cell.length_c   1.000
_cell.angle_alpha   90.00
_cell.angle_beta   90.00
_cell.angle_gamma   90.00
#
_symmetry.space_group_name_H-M   'P 1'
#
loop_
_entity.id
_entity.type
_entity.pdbx_description
1 polymer ?
#
loop_
_entity_poly.entity_id
_entity_poly.type
_entity_poly.pdbx_seq_one_letter_code
_entity_poly.pdbx_strand_id
1 'polypeptide(L)'
;MDQKVIVPVEAVPTKCAALPVGYVPTPSASYRQHRKAAQLTQEPAAPRLKEAALYPPGSRVLIWKQDPAVSEMGTRKSYLPGIILEGPRDARIVSGKPGIAAVSPNTFGDFILSPNTDQFDAVHTFAIVRQTLTMYQRALASNGAEAPLPWQWNGAHNTAPLQVYPHGLPNVMNAYYSRSDRALKFGDFVPSGAGERMYTCRSLDIVSHEAGHAVLDGLKPKWLLSSNPPQTGGLHESFGDLTAIFLTLSQFDQVEAVIAQTKADLHDKTFLADMAEQFGLALGRPNGLRNADNDLKLSEVGNEVHAISQVFTGAIYDILADIFAFERGPNMRDDAMVLHSAAEYLRGLVLRALIAAPDSGATFADVANQMLKIAAADQRPVEYRNFIRNRFTLREVVLATVAPGVNHDAALTLAPNIVDQAGAPQDRRACCGTMNHADYAGVEDVLEEERQRLASWCRDYGCGGGGGGNGNGNWREPASAEELGLTTNK
;
A
#
# COMPACT_ATOMS: atom_id res chain seq x y z
N MET A 1 10.52 9.76 -65.42
CA MET A 1 9.33 8.91 -65.75
C MET A 1 9.48 7.63 -64.94
N ASP A 2 9.02 7.63 -63.72
CA ASP A 2 9.09 6.48 -62.83
C ASP A 2 7.68 5.91 -62.68
N GLN A 3 7.50 4.71 -63.14
CA GLN A 3 6.27 3.95 -63.01
C GLN A 3 6.14 3.43 -61.59
N LYS A 4 5.12 3.88 -60.86
CA LYS A 4 4.69 3.27 -59.59
C LYS A 4 4.00 1.94 -59.92
N VAL A 5 4.58 0.87 -59.42
CA VAL A 5 3.94 -0.46 -59.41
C VAL A 5 2.92 -0.46 -58.25
N ILE A 6 1.65 -0.54 -58.57
CA ILE A 6 0.54 -0.72 -57.60
C ILE A 6 0.38 -2.25 -57.45
N VAL A 7 0.64 -2.74 -56.21
CA VAL A 7 0.34 -4.14 -55.84
C VAL A 7 -1.11 -4.21 -55.42
N PRO A 8 -1.97 -5.09 -55.92
CA PRO A 8 -3.34 -5.23 -55.49
C PRO A 8 -3.39 -5.86 -54.08
N VAL A 9 -4.12 -5.23 -53.20
CA VAL A 9 -4.48 -5.78 -51.88
C VAL A 9 -5.57 -6.82 -52.08
N GLU A 10 -5.24 -8.11 -51.89
CA GLU A 10 -6.24 -9.16 -51.87
C GLU A 10 -7.19 -8.97 -50.67
N ALA A 11 -8.49 -9.01 -50.99
CA ALA A 11 -9.55 -8.88 -49.99
C ALA A 11 -9.58 -10.13 -49.08
N VAL A 12 -9.35 -9.93 -47.79
CA VAL A 12 -9.54 -10.95 -46.75
C VAL A 12 -11.04 -11.27 -46.66
N PRO A 13 -11.46 -12.54 -46.76
CA PRO A 13 -12.88 -12.88 -46.66
C PRO A 13 -13.39 -12.71 -45.24
N THR A 14 -14.25 -11.73 -45.03
CA THR A 14 -15.07 -11.53 -43.83
C THR A 14 -16.13 -12.65 -43.76
N LYS A 15 -15.80 -13.77 -43.15
CA LYS A 15 -16.79 -14.68 -42.57
C LYS A 15 -16.51 -14.85 -41.09
N CYS A 16 -17.04 -13.95 -40.28
CA CYS A 16 -17.36 -14.28 -38.91
C CYS A 16 -18.48 -15.29 -38.93
N ALA A 17 -18.17 -16.55 -38.71
CA ALA A 17 -19.19 -17.54 -38.39
C ALA A 17 -19.81 -17.16 -37.04
N ALA A 18 -21.08 -16.81 -37.02
CA ALA A 18 -21.84 -16.60 -35.81
C ALA A 18 -21.78 -17.88 -34.97
N LEU A 19 -21.31 -17.79 -33.73
CA LEU A 19 -21.38 -18.88 -32.79
C LEU A 19 -22.87 -19.20 -32.54
N PRO A 20 -23.25 -20.48 -32.50
CA PRO A 20 -24.65 -20.88 -32.30
C PRO A 20 -25.11 -20.35 -30.94
N VAL A 21 -26.24 -19.69 -30.94
CA VAL A 21 -26.92 -19.20 -29.74
C VAL A 21 -27.29 -20.44 -28.91
N GLY A 22 -26.66 -20.63 -27.75
CA GLY A 22 -26.92 -21.77 -26.85
C GLY A 22 -25.71 -22.59 -26.43
N TYR A 23 -24.47 -22.19 -26.74
CA TYR A 23 -23.31 -22.92 -26.24
C TYR A 23 -23.11 -22.67 -24.74
N VAL A 24 -23.53 -23.60 -23.90
CA VAL A 24 -23.17 -23.70 -22.50
C VAL A 24 -21.92 -24.60 -22.44
N PRO A 25 -20.75 -24.06 -22.04
CA PRO A 25 -19.55 -24.90 -21.96
C PRO A 25 -19.78 -25.99 -20.90
N THR A 26 -19.67 -27.25 -21.30
CA THR A 26 -19.67 -28.36 -20.35
C THR A 26 -18.44 -28.28 -19.46
N PRO A 27 -18.58 -28.36 -18.12
CA PRO A 27 -17.45 -28.36 -17.20
C PRO A 27 -16.47 -29.48 -17.55
N SER A 28 -15.16 -29.17 -17.51
CA SER A 28 -14.11 -30.14 -17.79
C SER A 28 -14.23 -31.38 -16.89
N ALA A 29 -13.73 -32.52 -17.37
CA ALA A 29 -13.79 -33.78 -16.63
C ALA A 29 -13.13 -33.70 -15.23
N SER A 30 -12.11 -32.85 -15.07
CA SER A 30 -11.45 -32.55 -13.79
C SER A 30 -12.41 -31.91 -12.77
N TYR A 31 -13.27 -30.98 -13.22
CA TYR A 31 -14.25 -30.34 -12.35
C TYR A 31 -15.31 -31.34 -11.84
N ARG A 32 -15.67 -32.33 -12.67
CA ARG A 32 -16.61 -33.40 -12.27
C ARG A 32 -15.99 -34.39 -11.28
N GLN A 33 -14.67 -34.66 -11.39
CA GLN A 33 -13.97 -35.56 -10.46
C GLN A 33 -13.85 -34.95 -9.06
N HIS A 34 -13.52 -33.63 -8.95
CA HIS A 34 -13.50 -32.96 -7.64
C HIS A 34 -14.86 -32.92 -6.95
N ARG A 35 -15.95 -32.78 -7.69
CA ARG A 35 -17.30 -32.82 -7.12
C ARG A 35 -17.72 -34.23 -6.65
N LYS A 36 -17.26 -35.30 -7.31
CA LYS A 36 -17.50 -36.69 -6.88
C LYS A 36 -16.65 -37.09 -5.66
N ALA A 37 -15.41 -36.61 -5.58
CA ALA A 37 -14.53 -36.84 -4.42
C ALA A 37 -15.11 -36.19 -3.15
N ALA A 38 -15.67 -34.99 -3.25
CA ALA A 38 -16.29 -34.29 -2.12
C ALA A 38 -17.58 -34.94 -1.60
N GLN A 39 -18.21 -35.86 -2.39
CA GLN A 39 -19.43 -36.58 -1.96
C GLN A 39 -19.15 -37.93 -1.27
N LEU A 40 -17.88 -38.41 -1.23
CA LEU A 40 -17.55 -39.75 -0.75
C LEU A 40 -16.94 -39.82 0.65
N THR A 41 -16.77 -38.69 1.34
CA THR A 41 -16.25 -38.68 2.72
C THR A 41 -17.25 -37.95 3.64
N GLN A 42 -18.37 -38.60 3.95
CA GLN A 42 -19.24 -38.15 5.03
C GLN A 42 -18.93 -38.94 6.30
N GLU A 43 -18.00 -38.44 7.11
CA GLU A 43 -18.04 -38.62 8.56
C GLU A 43 -18.71 -37.41 9.20
N PRO A 44 -19.47 -37.55 10.30
CA PRO A 44 -20.21 -36.46 10.91
C PRO A 44 -19.22 -35.50 11.59
N ALA A 45 -18.84 -34.43 10.90
CA ALA A 45 -18.00 -33.37 11.42
C ALA A 45 -18.78 -32.49 12.41
N ALA A 46 -18.09 -32.06 13.47
CA ALA A 46 -18.61 -31.17 14.48
C ALA A 46 -19.20 -29.86 13.87
N PRO A 47 -20.21 -29.23 14.50
CA PRO A 47 -20.99 -28.13 13.93
C PRO A 47 -20.18 -26.94 13.36
N ARG A 48 -18.97 -26.72 13.88
CA ARG A 48 -18.08 -25.62 13.42
C ARG A 48 -17.41 -25.86 12.06
N LEU A 49 -17.36 -27.10 11.58
CA LEU A 49 -16.79 -27.44 10.27
C LEU A 49 -17.85 -27.34 9.15
N LYS A 50 -19.13 -27.30 9.47
CA LYS A 50 -20.19 -27.16 8.45
C LYS A 50 -20.26 -25.76 7.83
N GLU A 51 -19.96 -24.72 8.57
CA GLU A 51 -19.91 -23.35 8.02
C GLU A 51 -18.72 -23.13 7.09
N ALA A 52 -17.52 -23.66 7.43
CA ALA A 52 -16.33 -23.56 6.58
C ALA A 52 -16.43 -24.36 5.27
N ALA A 53 -17.29 -25.40 5.23
CA ALA A 53 -17.51 -26.20 4.03
C ALA A 53 -18.53 -25.58 3.04
N LEU A 54 -19.23 -24.52 3.42
CA LEU A 54 -20.26 -23.87 2.61
C LEU A 54 -19.68 -22.89 1.59
N TYR A 55 -18.47 -22.36 1.81
CA TYR A 55 -17.86 -21.37 0.93
C TYR A 55 -16.57 -21.92 0.30
N PRO A 56 -16.41 -21.83 -1.03
CA PRO A 56 -15.13 -22.13 -1.65
C PRO A 56 -14.06 -21.18 -1.07
N PRO A 57 -12.81 -21.64 -0.89
CA PRO A 57 -11.74 -20.78 -0.40
C PRO A 57 -11.50 -19.63 -1.37
N GLY A 58 -11.42 -18.41 -0.82
CA GLY A 58 -11.27 -17.16 -1.57
C GLY A 58 -12.60 -16.47 -1.87
N SER A 59 -12.52 -15.16 -1.96
CA SER A 59 -13.67 -14.28 -2.20
C SER A 59 -13.41 -13.32 -3.35
N ARG A 60 -14.40 -13.12 -4.19
CA ARG A 60 -14.41 -11.99 -5.13
C ARG A 60 -14.96 -10.76 -4.43
N VAL A 61 -14.29 -9.65 -4.64
CA VAL A 61 -14.68 -8.35 -4.08
C VAL A 61 -14.77 -7.34 -5.21
N LEU A 62 -15.61 -6.32 -5.06
CA LEU A 62 -15.61 -5.16 -5.93
C LEU A 62 -14.87 -4.03 -5.22
N ILE A 63 -13.90 -3.42 -5.89
CA ILE A 63 -13.06 -2.35 -5.34
C ILE A 63 -12.95 -1.18 -6.32
N TRP A 64 -12.66 0.01 -5.81
CA TRP A 64 -12.14 1.10 -6.65
C TRP A 64 -10.76 0.73 -7.18
N LYS A 65 -10.47 1.11 -8.43
CA LYS A 65 -9.17 0.84 -9.07
C LYS A 65 -8.06 1.73 -8.55
N GLN A 66 -8.41 2.99 -8.27
CA GLN A 66 -7.52 4.08 -7.91
C GLN A 66 -8.22 5.08 -6.98
N ASP A 67 -7.61 6.25 -6.77
CA ASP A 67 -8.22 7.39 -6.11
C ASP A 67 -9.47 7.86 -6.90
N PRO A 68 -10.56 8.28 -6.23
CA PRO A 68 -11.79 8.72 -6.90
C PRO A 68 -11.61 9.91 -7.86
N ALA A 69 -10.54 10.69 -7.74
CA ALA A 69 -10.26 11.83 -8.63
C ALA A 69 -9.48 11.45 -9.89
N VAL A 70 -8.99 10.21 -10.00
CA VAL A 70 -8.26 9.74 -11.18
C VAL A 70 -9.20 9.57 -12.36
N SER A 71 -8.78 10.01 -13.55
CA SER A 71 -9.57 9.89 -14.78
C SER A 71 -9.84 8.45 -15.20
N GLU A 72 -8.94 7.54 -14.86
CA GLU A 72 -9.07 6.09 -15.07
C GLU A 72 -9.91 5.41 -13.97
N MET A 73 -10.65 6.22 -13.21
CA MET A 73 -11.51 5.75 -12.13
C MET A 73 -12.51 4.70 -12.64
N GLY A 74 -12.84 3.83 -11.76
CA GLY A 74 -13.82 2.80 -11.96
C GLY A 74 -13.64 1.71 -10.94
N THR A 75 -14.54 0.76 -10.96
CA THR A 75 -14.44 -0.42 -10.12
C THR A 75 -13.94 -1.62 -10.89
N ARG A 76 -13.33 -2.55 -10.19
CA ARG A 76 -12.98 -3.86 -10.72
C ARG A 76 -13.29 -4.95 -9.71
N LYS A 77 -13.50 -6.15 -10.22
CA LYS A 77 -13.52 -7.35 -9.39
C LYS A 77 -12.09 -7.78 -9.09
N SER A 78 -11.82 -8.05 -7.83
CA SER A 78 -10.57 -8.61 -7.38
C SER A 78 -10.80 -9.91 -6.63
N TYR A 79 -9.78 -10.76 -6.57
CA TYR A 79 -9.83 -12.02 -5.84
C TYR A 79 -8.93 -11.94 -4.61
N LEU A 80 -9.49 -12.27 -3.47
CA LEU A 80 -8.77 -12.38 -2.20
C LEU A 80 -8.65 -13.86 -1.82
N PRO A 81 -7.44 -14.40 -1.67
CA PRO A 81 -7.24 -15.79 -1.28
C PRO A 81 -7.56 -16.02 0.20
N GLY A 82 -7.86 -17.26 0.55
CA GLY A 82 -8.13 -17.66 1.92
C GLY A 82 -9.60 -17.60 2.29
N ILE A 83 -9.89 -17.73 3.57
CA ILE A 83 -11.27 -17.71 4.10
C ILE A 83 -11.55 -16.33 4.65
N ILE A 84 -12.52 -15.65 4.06
CA ILE A 84 -13.00 -14.34 4.52
C ILE A 84 -14.40 -14.54 5.09
N LEU A 85 -14.54 -14.18 6.35
CA LEU A 85 -15.76 -14.28 7.12
C LEU A 85 -16.54 -12.97 7.08
N GLU A 86 -17.76 -13.04 7.60
CA GLU A 86 -18.59 -11.86 7.83
C GLU A 86 -17.82 -10.78 8.60
N GLY A 87 -17.97 -9.54 8.14
CA GLY A 87 -17.28 -8.35 8.67
C GLY A 87 -17.02 -7.30 7.61
N PRO A 88 -16.15 -7.50 6.61
CA PRO A 88 -15.28 -8.65 6.28
C PRO A 88 -14.11 -8.80 7.26
N ARG A 89 -13.71 -10.04 7.50
CA ARG A 89 -12.57 -10.35 8.38
C ARG A 89 -11.87 -11.64 7.99
N ASP A 90 -10.60 -11.72 8.31
CA ASP A 90 -9.80 -12.95 8.32
C ASP A 90 -8.96 -13.05 9.60
N ALA A 91 -7.98 -13.94 9.64
CA ALA A 91 -7.10 -14.10 10.80
C ALA A 91 -6.18 -12.89 11.06
N ARG A 92 -6.02 -11.99 10.08
CA ARG A 92 -5.03 -10.91 10.09
C ARG A 92 -5.66 -9.53 10.17
N ILE A 93 -6.87 -9.36 9.63
CA ILE A 93 -7.52 -8.06 9.39
C ILE A 93 -9.01 -8.19 9.74
N VAL A 94 -9.56 -7.14 10.35
CA VAL A 94 -11.00 -6.98 10.61
C VAL A 94 -11.44 -5.59 10.17
N SER A 95 -12.42 -5.48 9.29
CA SER A 95 -12.95 -4.20 8.81
C SER A 95 -14.40 -3.98 9.21
N GLY A 96 -14.85 -2.73 9.13
CA GLY A 96 -16.24 -2.33 9.29
C GLY A 96 -16.65 -1.84 10.69
N LYS A 97 -15.72 -1.74 11.62
CA LYS A 97 -15.98 -1.22 12.99
C LYS A 97 -15.27 0.12 13.22
N PRO A 98 -15.84 0.99 14.07
CA PRO A 98 -17.23 1.05 14.52
C PRO A 98 -18.14 1.74 13.49
N GLY A 99 -19.44 1.60 13.63
CA GLY A 99 -20.46 2.37 12.92
C GLY A 99 -20.95 1.76 11.60
N ILE A 100 -20.24 0.79 11.02
CA ILE A 100 -20.68 0.08 9.82
C ILE A 100 -21.16 -1.33 10.20
N ALA A 101 -22.36 -1.69 9.77
CA ALA A 101 -22.89 -3.04 10.00
C ALA A 101 -21.97 -4.10 9.35
N ALA A 102 -21.79 -5.22 10.03
CA ALA A 102 -21.02 -6.32 9.48
C ALA A 102 -21.63 -6.80 8.14
N VAL A 103 -20.76 -6.99 7.15
CA VAL A 103 -21.14 -7.42 5.80
C VAL A 103 -20.97 -8.91 5.69
N SER A 104 -22.07 -9.61 5.38
CA SER A 104 -22.02 -11.05 5.10
C SER A 104 -21.64 -11.30 3.63
N PRO A 105 -20.86 -12.35 3.36
CA PRO A 105 -20.65 -12.80 1.99
C PRO A 105 -21.96 -13.33 1.39
N ASN A 106 -22.07 -13.26 0.06
CA ASN A 106 -23.18 -13.88 -0.63
C ASN A 106 -23.07 -15.42 -0.62
N THR A 107 -24.02 -16.13 -1.22
CA THR A 107 -24.05 -17.60 -1.29
C THR A 107 -22.86 -18.26 -1.99
N PHE A 108 -22.02 -17.46 -2.70
CA PHE A 108 -20.79 -17.91 -3.35
C PHE A 108 -19.53 -17.57 -2.53
N GLY A 109 -19.68 -16.97 -1.36
CA GLY A 109 -18.56 -16.50 -0.54
C GLY A 109 -17.98 -15.16 -0.99
N ASP A 110 -18.69 -14.39 -1.83
CA ASP A 110 -18.22 -13.15 -2.42
C ASP A 110 -18.82 -11.92 -1.74
N PHE A 111 -18.10 -10.80 -1.80
CA PHE A 111 -18.55 -9.49 -1.32
C PHE A 111 -18.64 -8.50 -2.50
N ILE A 112 -19.70 -8.62 -3.28
CA ILE A 112 -19.97 -7.76 -4.44
C ILE A 112 -21.07 -6.79 -4.05
N LEU A 113 -20.68 -5.57 -3.73
CA LEU A 113 -21.55 -4.50 -3.22
C LEU A 113 -21.59 -3.32 -4.18
N SER A 114 -22.64 -2.50 -4.05
CA SER A 114 -22.75 -1.26 -4.81
C SER A 114 -21.76 -0.21 -4.28
N PRO A 115 -20.97 0.45 -5.16
CA PRO A 115 -20.11 1.56 -4.78
C PRO A 115 -20.86 2.67 -4.03
N ASN A 116 -20.13 3.47 -3.27
CA ASN A 116 -20.65 4.59 -2.49
C ASN A 116 -21.63 4.20 -1.36
N THR A 117 -21.51 3.00 -0.83
CA THR A 117 -22.22 2.56 0.37
C THR A 117 -21.22 2.26 1.48
N ASP A 118 -21.63 2.43 2.74
CA ASP A 118 -20.77 2.16 3.91
C ASP A 118 -20.26 0.71 3.91
N GLN A 119 -21.10 -0.24 3.48
CA GLN A 119 -20.73 -1.65 3.36
C GLN A 119 -19.68 -1.87 2.25
N PHE A 120 -19.81 -1.15 1.12
CA PHE A 120 -18.78 -1.18 0.09
C PHE A 120 -17.47 -0.61 0.62
N ASP A 121 -17.50 0.50 1.33
CA ASP A 121 -16.33 1.13 1.92
C ASP A 121 -15.61 0.16 2.88
N ALA A 122 -16.35 -0.58 3.70
CA ALA A 122 -15.79 -1.61 4.59
C ALA A 122 -15.10 -2.75 3.81
N VAL A 123 -15.71 -3.23 2.74
CA VAL A 123 -15.17 -4.32 1.90
C VAL A 123 -13.98 -3.83 1.07
N HIS A 124 -14.09 -2.65 0.45
CA HIS A 124 -13.03 -2.05 -0.33
C HIS A 124 -11.77 -1.84 0.53
N THR A 125 -11.91 -1.20 1.68
CA THR A 125 -10.80 -0.91 2.59
C THR A 125 -10.12 -2.19 3.07
N PHE A 126 -10.92 -3.20 3.49
CA PHE A 126 -10.39 -4.51 3.83
C PHE A 126 -9.61 -5.13 2.68
N ALA A 127 -10.17 -5.07 1.47
CA ALA A 127 -9.56 -5.69 0.29
C ALA A 127 -8.21 -5.06 -0.06
N ILE A 128 -8.10 -3.72 -0.03
CA ILE A 128 -6.85 -3.02 -0.29
C ILE A 128 -5.78 -3.37 0.77
N VAL A 129 -6.14 -3.34 2.06
CA VAL A 129 -5.23 -3.75 3.14
C VAL A 129 -4.77 -5.21 2.95
N ARG A 130 -5.70 -6.12 2.61
CA ARG A 130 -5.38 -7.53 2.38
C ARG A 130 -4.48 -7.74 1.15
N GLN A 131 -4.70 -6.97 0.08
CA GLN A 131 -3.85 -7.00 -1.12
C GLN A 131 -2.45 -6.47 -0.82
N THR A 132 -2.34 -5.38 -0.07
CA THR A 132 -1.05 -4.81 0.39
C THR A 132 -0.25 -5.86 1.18
N LEU A 133 -0.90 -6.51 2.15
CA LEU A 133 -0.26 -7.57 2.93
C LEU A 133 0.19 -8.73 2.04
N THR A 134 -0.66 -9.18 1.11
CA THR A 134 -0.35 -10.28 0.18
C THR A 134 0.80 -9.90 -0.76
N MET A 135 0.82 -8.67 -1.26
CA MET A 135 1.87 -8.15 -2.13
C MET A 135 3.25 -8.26 -1.46
N TYR A 136 3.37 -7.84 -0.21
CA TYR A 136 4.63 -7.91 0.53
C TYR A 136 4.98 -9.33 0.99
N GLN A 137 4.00 -10.15 1.36
CA GLN A 137 4.22 -11.57 1.64
C GLN A 137 4.83 -12.29 0.43
N ARG A 138 4.33 -12.01 -0.77
CA ARG A 138 4.87 -12.55 -2.02
C ARG A 138 6.27 -12.01 -2.34
N ALA A 139 6.52 -10.73 -2.07
CA ALA A 139 7.83 -10.12 -2.29
C ALA A 139 8.95 -10.72 -1.42
N LEU A 140 8.59 -11.24 -0.24
CA LEU A 140 9.52 -11.93 0.67
C LEU A 140 9.51 -13.46 0.49
N ALA A 141 8.60 -13.99 -0.33
CA ALA A 141 8.47 -15.43 -0.51
C ALA A 141 9.74 -16.03 -1.13
N SER A 142 10.15 -17.16 -0.59
CA SER A 142 11.19 -17.99 -1.17
C SER A 142 10.61 -19.36 -1.52
N ASN A 143 11.04 -19.93 -2.65
CA ASN A 143 10.59 -21.25 -3.11
C ASN A 143 9.05 -21.36 -3.25
N GLY A 144 8.37 -20.26 -3.56
CA GLY A 144 6.92 -20.24 -3.74
C GLY A 144 6.08 -20.24 -2.48
N ALA A 145 6.69 -20.24 -1.29
CA ALA A 145 5.98 -20.12 -0.02
C ALA A 145 5.88 -18.65 0.41
N GLU A 146 4.68 -18.19 0.76
CA GLU A 146 4.51 -16.86 1.32
C GLU A 146 5.27 -16.67 2.63
N ALA A 147 5.98 -15.55 2.76
CA ALA A 147 6.66 -15.21 4.02
C ALA A 147 5.64 -14.57 4.99
N PRO A 148 5.60 -15.00 6.25
CA PRO A 148 4.77 -14.37 7.25
C PRO A 148 5.28 -12.94 7.53
N LEU A 149 4.35 -11.97 7.60
CA LEU A 149 4.63 -10.60 8.03
C LEU A 149 4.09 -10.42 9.44
N PRO A 150 4.89 -9.99 10.42
CA PRO A 150 4.40 -9.75 11.77
C PRO A 150 3.58 -8.45 11.82
N TRP A 151 2.60 -8.39 12.71
CA TRP A 151 2.15 -7.11 13.27
C TRP A 151 3.03 -6.74 14.46
N GLN A 152 3.21 -5.46 14.73
CA GLN A 152 4.07 -5.00 15.84
C GLN A 152 3.65 -5.62 17.19
N TRP A 153 2.35 -5.80 17.40
CA TRP A 153 1.78 -6.40 18.62
C TRP A 153 1.72 -7.93 18.61
N ASN A 154 2.15 -8.60 17.54
CA ASN A 154 2.21 -10.06 17.45
C ASN A 154 3.39 -10.59 18.23
N GLY A 155 3.32 -10.54 19.55
CA GLY A 155 4.22 -11.27 20.41
C GLY A 155 3.72 -12.69 20.71
N ALA A 156 4.41 -13.43 21.59
CA ALA A 156 4.06 -14.80 21.98
C ALA A 156 2.62 -14.95 22.53
N HIS A 157 2.01 -13.87 22.96
CA HIS A 157 0.71 -13.86 23.64
C HIS A 157 -0.36 -13.01 22.97
N ASN A 158 -0.05 -12.32 21.88
CA ASN A 158 -1.03 -11.44 21.20
C ASN A 158 -0.95 -11.61 19.69
N THR A 159 -1.99 -12.21 19.12
CA THR A 159 -2.17 -12.42 17.68
C THR A 159 -3.40 -11.68 17.14
N ALA A 160 -3.86 -10.63 17.85
CA ALA A 160 -5.03 -9.86 17.44
C ALA A 160 -4.86 -9.34 16.00
N PRO A 161 -5.91 -9.37 15.19
CA PRO A 161 -5.88 -8.81 13.84
C PRO A 161 -5.79 -7.29 13.86
N LEU A 162 -5.25 -6.71 12.79
CA LEU A 162 -5.33 -5.28 12.51
C LEU A 162 -6.79 -4.87 12.33
N GLN A 163 -7.22 -3.86 13.06
CA GLN A 163 -8.56 -3.27 12.91
C GLN A 163 -8.52 -2.24 11.78
N VAL A 164 -9.57 -2.19 10.99
CA VAL A 164 -9.71 -1.22 9.89
C VAL A 164 -11.03 -0.49 10.05
N TYR A 165 -10.98 0.81 10.23
CA TYR A 165 -12.14 1.68 10.45
C TYR A 165 -12.33 2.64 9.27
N PRO A 166 -13.12 2.26 8.26
CA PRO A 166 -13.31 3.06 7.05
C PRO A 166 -13.85 4.47 7.32
N HIS A 167 -14.67 4.64 8.34
CA HIS A 167 -15.22 5.92 8.78
C HIS A 167 -14.84 6.20 10.23
N GLY A 168 -13.56 5.90 10.57
CA GLY A 168 -13.05 6.01 11.94
C GLY A 168 -12.79 7.44 12.41
N LEU A 169 -12.77 8.42 11.50
CA LEU A 169 -12.45 9.82 11.78
C LEU A 169 -13.48 10.76 11.12
N PRO A 170 -14.74 10.78 11.63
CA PRO A 170 -15.78 11.61 11.02
C PRO A 170 -15.44 13.10 11.12
N ASN A 171 -15.64 13.81 10.00
CA ASN A 171 -15.30 15.22 9.80
C ASN A 171 -13.82 15.56 9.97
N VAL A 172 -12.93 14.59 9.79
CA VAL A 172 -11.48 14.80 9.81
C VAL A 172 -10.91 14.54 8.43
N MET A 173 -10.22 15.53 7.87
CA MET A 173 -9.50 15.42 6.61
C MET A 173 -8.14 14.73 6.84
N ASN A 174 -8.15 13.48 7.27
CA ASN A 174 -6.94 12.69 7.45
C ASN A 174 -7.23 11.18 7.41
N ALA A 175 -6.15 10.39 7.38
CA ALA A 175 -6.14 8.97 7.68
C ALA A 175 -4.85 8.68 8.44
N TYR A 176 -4.84 7.65 9.28
CA TYR A 176 -3.60 7.24 9.97
C TYR A 176 -3.62 5.80 10.46
N TYR A 177 -2.43 5.26 10.60
CA TYR A 177 -2.14 4.05 11.36
C TYR A 177 -1.91 4.38 12.83
N SER A 178 -2.56 3.67 13.73
CA SER A 178 -2.35 3.76 15.18
C SER A 178 -1.86 2.43 15.74
N ARG A 179 -0.62 2.41 16.22
CA ARG A 179 -0.06 1.24 16.90
C ARG A 179 -0.80 0.93 18.21
N SER A 180 -1.12 1.96 19.01
CA SER A 180 -1.83 1.79 20.27
C SER A 180 -3.21 1.18 20.10
N ASP A 181 -3.92 1.62 19.06
CA ASP A 181 -5.28 1.14 18.77
C ASP A 181 -5.24 -0.13 17.91
N ARG A 182 -4.07 -0.49 17.35
CA ARG A 182 -3.89 -1.59 16.40
C ARG A 182 -4.80 -1.43 15.20
N ALA A 183 -4.92 -0.21 14.70
CA ALA A 183 -5.96 0.16 13.75
C ALA A 183 -5.44 1.07 12.64
N LEU A 184 -6.09 0.95 11.49
CA LEU A 184 -6.12 1.96 10.45
C LEU A 184 -7.42 2.74 10.58
N LYS A 185 -7.35 4.06 10.57
CA LYS A 185 -8.51 4.94 10.70
C LYS A 185 -8.56 5.90 9.52
N PHE A 186 -9.71 5.96 8.87
CA PHE A 186 -9.93 6.79 7.69
C PHE A 186 -10.98 7.85 7.98
N GLY A 187 -10.71 9.07 7.52
CA GLY A 187 -11.58 10.21 7.73
C GLY A 187 -12.54 10.46 6.58
N ASP A 188 -13.52 11.29 6.88
CA ASP A 188 -14.44 11.86 5.91
C ASP A 188 -14.57 13.37 6.16
N PHE A 189 -14.74 14.15 5.12
CA PHE A 189 -14.82 15.59 5.24
C PHE A 189 -15.55 16.21 4.03
N VAL A 190 -16.01 17.45 4.19
CA VAL A 190 -16.56 18.26 3.11
C VAL A 190 -15.54 19.34 2.76
N PRO A 191 -14.92 19.31 1.55
CA PRO A 191 -13.99 20.34 1.14
C PRO A 191 -14.64 21.71 1.11
N SER A 192 -13.87 22.75 1.41
CA SER A 192 -14.34 24.13 1.33
C SER A 192 -14.80 24.45 -0.11
N GLY A 193 -16.08 24.79 -0.28
CA GLY A 193 -16.67 25.12 -1.57
C GLY A 193 -17.15 23.95 -2.42
N ALA A 194 -16.96 22.70 -1.97
CA ALA A 194 -17.51 21.50 -2.61
C ALA A 194 -18.76 21.02 -1.87
N GLY A 195 -19.78 20.57 -2.61
CA GLY A 195 -21.05 20.11 -2.02
C GLY A 195 -21.02 18.65 -1.54
N GLU A 196 -20.03 17.84 -1.97
CA GLU A 196 -20.00 16.42 -1.70
C GLU A 196 -18.98 16.07 -0.62
N ARG A 197 -19.34 15.11 0.23
CA ARG A 197 -18.46 14.54 1.25
C ARG A 197 -17.45 13.59 0.61
N MET A 198 -16.19 13.78 0.95
CA MET A 198 -15.08 12.90 0.56
C MET A 198 -14.77 11.89 1.65
N TYR A 199 -14.37 10.69 1.26
CA TYR A 199 -14.03 9.60 2.15
C TYR A 199 -12.64 9.08 1.83
N THR A 200 -11.68 9.28 2.72
CA THR A 200 -10.28 8.89 2.49
C THR A 200 -10.13 7.37 2.31
N CYS A 201 -11.02 6.58 2.88
CA CYS A 201 -11.04 5.13 2.70
C CYS A 201 -11.35 4.66 1.27
N ARG A 202 -11.80 5.54 0.37
CA ARG A 202 -12.10 5.20 -1.03
C ARG A 202 -10.90 5.36 -1.95
N SER A 203 -9.86 6.08 -1.51
CA SER A 203 -8.59 6.19 -2.22
C SER A 203 -7.74 4.93 -2.02
N LEU A 204 -7.37 4.27 -3.12
CA LEU A 204 -6.45 3.13 -3.06
C LEU A 204 -5.12 3.56 -2.45
N ASP A 205 -4.64 4.75 -2.82
CA ASP A 205 -3.34 5.27 -2.38
C ASP A 205 -3.32 5.48 -0.87
N ILE A 206 -4.34 6.16 -0.33
CA ILE A 206 -4.42 6.43 1.11
C ILE A 206 -4.54 5.11 1.89
N VAL A 207 -5.41 4.20 1.47
CA VAL A 207 -5.60 2.93 2.19
C VAL A 207 -4.34 2.09 2.17
N SER A 208 -3.65 2.01 1.03
CA SER A 208 -2.42 1.24 0.92
C SER A 208 -1.24 1.90 1.62
N HIS A 209 -1.16 3.24 1.65
CA HIS A 209 -0.18 4.01 2.41
C HIS A 209 -0.27 3.68 3.91
N GLU A 210 -1.45 3.79 4.50
CA GLU A 210 -1.67 3.46 5.92
C GLU A 210 -1.42 1.98 6.23
N ALA A 211 -1.78 1.08 5.31
CA ALA A 211 -1.43 -0.35 5.44
C ALA A 211 0.09 -0.57 5.37
N GLY A 212 0.81 0.21 4.57
CA GLY A 212 2.26 0.25 4.51
C GLY A 212 2.87 0.56 5.87
N HIS A 213 2.37 1.59 6.57
CA HIS A 213 2.82 1.91 7.93
C HIS A 213 2.67 0.72 8.88
N ALA A 214 1.53 0.04 8.87
CA ALA A 214 1.31 -1.13 9.73
C ALA A 214 2.26 -2.29 9.40
N VAL A 215 2.56 -2.52 8.11
CA VAL A 215 3.52 -3.54 7.67
C VAL A 215 4.93 -3.18 8.12
N LEU A 216 5.37 -1.96 7.88
CA LEU A 216 6.73 -1.53 8.23
C LEU A 216 6.93 -1.51 9.75
N ASP A 217 5.93 -1.10 10.50
CA ASP A 217 5.96 -1.12 11.97
C ASP A 217 6.10 -2.54 12.52
N GLY A 218 5.50 -3.52 11.88
CA GLY A 218 5.70 -4.92 12.21
C GLY A 218 7.13 -5.42 11.94
N LEU A 219 7.78 -4.91 10.90
CA LEU A 219 9.13 -5.27 10.49
C LEU A 219 10.21 -4.47 11.23
N LYS A 220 9.96 -3.20 11.52
CA LYS A 220 10.88 -2.22 12.12
C LYS A 220 10.23 -1.46 13.28
N PRO A 221 9.81 -2.14 14.36
CA PRO A 221 9.00 -1.54 15.41
C PRO A 221 9.68 -0.39 16.16
N LYS A 222 10.99 -0.24 16.05
CA LYS A 222 11.72 0.87 16.67
C LYS A 222 11.74 2.14 15.83
N TRP A 223 11.32 2.09 14.55
CA TRP A 223 11.38 3.26 13.67
C TRP A 223 10.31 4.33 14.00
N LEU A 224 9.23 3.98 14.66
CA LEU A 224 8.22 4.90 15.15
C LEU A 224 8.53 5.53 16.52
N LEU A 225 9.74 5.34 17.05
CA LEU A 225 10.14 6.02 18.29
C LEU A 225 10.53 7.46 17.98
N SER A 226 10.04 8.40 18.78
CA SER A 226 10.31 9.84 18.65
C SER A 226 11.80 10.23 18.82
N SER A 227 12.64 9.30 19.30
CA SER A 227 14.08 9.49 19.43
C SER A 227 14.87 9.29 18.13
N ASN A 228 14.22 8.81 17.06
CA ASN A 228 14.87 8.62 15.79
C ASN A 228 15.14 9.95 15.05
N PRO A 229 16.17 10.00 14.20
CA PRO A 229 16.38 11.15 13.33
C PRO A 229 15.25 11.30 12.29
N PRO A 230 15.07 12.50 11.70
CA PRO A 230 14.02 12.79 10.72
C PRO A 230 13.96 11.79 9.56
N GLN A 231 15.11 11.38 9.05
CA GLN A 231 15.18 10.45 7.92
C GLN A 231 14.55 9.08 8.25
N THR A 232 14.60 8.62 9.51
CA THR A 232 13.91 7.37 9.89
C THR A 232 12.39 7.49 9.77
N GLY A 233 11.83 8.63 10.22
CA GLY A 233 10.42 8.97 9.99
C GLY A 233 10.11 9.12 8.51
N GLY A 234 10.99 9.80 7.78
CA GLY A 234 10.89 9.95 6.32
C GLY A 234 10.91 8.61 5.57
N LEU A 235 11.69 7.60 6.03
CA LEU A 235 11.62 6.24 5.48
C LEU A 235 10.25 5.59 5.71
N HIS A 236 9.64 5.87 6.86
CA HIS A 236 8.32 5.33 7.19
C HIS A 236 7.22 5.92 6.30
N GLU A 237 7.27 7.24 6.08
CA GLU A 237 6.34 7.95 5.18
C GLU A 237 6.57 7.55 3.72
N SER A 238 7.83 7.52 3.28
CA SER A 238 8.17 7.07 1.93
C SER A 238 7.72 5.63 1.66
N PHE A 239 7.83 4.74 2.65
CA PHE A 239 7.35 3.38 2.48
C PHE A 239 5.83 3.32 2.30
N GLY A 240 5.07 4.19 2.96
CA GLY A 240 3.64 4.38 2.72
C GLY A 240 3.37 4.78 1.26
N ASP A 241 4.00 5.84 0.77
CA ASP A 241 3.85 6.31 -0.61
C ASP A 241 4.27 5.24 -1.63
N LEU A 242 5.42 4.61 -1.43
CA LEU A 242 5.90 3.52 -2.29
C LEU A 242 4.99 2.29 -2.26
N THR A 243 4.30 2.04 -1.14
CA THR A 243 3.30 0.97 -1.04
C THR A 243 2.14 1.22 -2.00
N ALA A 244 1.66 2.44 -2.11
CA ALA A 244 0.60 2.81 -3.05
C ALA A 244 1.06 2.61 -4.51
N ILE A 245 2.24 3.13 -4.86
CA ILE A 245 2.83 2.97 -6.19
C ILE A 245 2.99 1.48 -6.55
N PHE A 246 3.58 0.68 -5.66
CA PHE A 246 3.81 -0.74 -5.92
C PHE A 246 2.52 -1.56 -5.93
N LEU A 247 1.51 -1.20 -5.14
CA LEU A 247 0.21 -1.86 -5.19
C LEU A 247 -0.48 -1.58 -6.53
N THR A 248 -0.46 -0.35 -7.01
CA THR A 248 -0.94 0.03 -8.34
C THR A 248 -0.24 -0.77 -9.44
N LEU A 249 1.09 -0.81 -9.42
CA LEU A 249 1.88 -1.55 -10.40
C LEU A 249 1.81 -3.10 -10.25
N SER A 250 1.27 -3.59 -9.16
CA SER A 250 0.94 -5.02 -9.00
C SER A 250 -0.34 -5.43 -9.74
N GLN A 251 -1.09 -4.47 -10.25
CA GLN A 251 -2.34 -4.63 -10.96
C GLN A 251 -2.11 -4.38 -12.45
N PHE A 252 -2.13 -5.45 -13.25
CA PHE A 252 -1.71 -5.36 -14.65
C PHE A 252 -2.56 -4.38 -15.48
N ASP A 253 -3.86 -4.29 -15.21
CA ASP A 253 -4.75 -3.32 -15.86
C ASP A 253 -4.38 -1.86 -15.52
N GLN A 254 -3.79 -1.59 -14.36
CA GLN A 254 -3.28 -0.26 -14.01
C GLN A 254 -1.92 0.00 -14.68
N VAL A 255 -1.08 -1.01 -14.81
CA VAL A 255 0.17 -0.90 -15.56
C VAL A 255 -0.10 -0.53 -17.02
N GLU A 256 -1.07 -1.21 -17.67
CA GLU A 256 -1.50 -0.86 -19.04
C GLU A 256 -2.03 0.57 -19.13
N ALA A 257 -2.80 1.03 -18.13
CA ALA A 257 -3.30 2.41 -18.08
C ALA A 257 -2.15 3.44 -17.95
N VAL A 258 -1.15 3.18 -17.12
CA VAL A 258 0.06 4.02 -17.01
C VAL A 258 0.78 4.11 -18.36
N ILE A 259 1.03 2.97 -19.01
CA ILE A 259 1.70 2.94 -20.32
C ILE A 259 0.88 3.70 -21.38
N ALA A 260 -0.43 3.53 -21.38
CA ALA A 260 -1.30 4.23 -22.33
C ALA A 260 -1.29 5.75 -22.11
N GLN A 261 -1.27 6.19 -20.84
CA GLN A 261 -1.27 7.61 -20.47
C GLN A 261 0.07 8.28 -20.79
N THR A 262 1.19 7.64 -20.49
CA THR A 262 2.54 8.20 -20.56
C THR A 262 3.28 7.86 -21.86
N LYS A 263 2.72 7.01 -22.71
CA LYS A 263 3.43 6.43 -23.86
C LYS A 263 4.79 5.82 -23.48
N ALA A 264 4.80 5.23 -22.27
CA ALA A 264 5.97 4.58 -21.70
C ALA A 264 7.12 5.55 -21.32
N ASP A 265 6.81 6.80 -21.04
CA ASP A 265 7.70 7.75 -20.36
C ASP A 265 7.15 8.03 -18.95
N LEU A 266 7.76 7.46 -17.92
CA LEU A 266 7.28 7.58 -16.55
C LEU A 266 7.46 8.99 -15.95
N HIS A 267 8.19 9.89 -16.63
CA HIS A 267 8.30 11.30 -16.26
C HIS A 267 7.21 12.17 -16.89
N ASP A 268 6.36 11.60 -17.77
CA ASP A 268 5.13 12.26 -18.16
C ASP A 268 4.10 12.20 -17.03
N LYS A 269 3.26 13.24 -16.94
CA LYS A 269 2.21 13.33 -15.90
C LYS A 269 1.32 12.09 -15.90
N THR A 270 1.24 11.43 -14.75
CA THR A 270 0.46 10.20 -14.56
C THR A 270 -0.06 10.09 -13.13
N PHE A 271 -1.23 9.45 -12.98
CA PHE A 271 -1.79 9.10 -11.67
C PHE A 271 -0.87 8.18 -10.84
N LEU A 272 0.13 7.53 -11.45
CA LEU A 272 1.11 6.73 -10.72
C LEU A 272 2.01 7.58 -9.83
N ALA A 273 2.40 8.77 -10.32
CA ALA A 273 3.27 9.69 -9.59
C ALA A 273 2.49 10.60 -8.64
N ASP A 274 1.25 10.95 -9.00
CA ASP A 274 0.37 11.78 -8.19
C ASP A 274 -0.27 10.93 -7.07
N MET A 275 -0.05 11.33 -5.82
CA MET A 275 -0.53 10.57 -4.64
C MET A 275 -1.75 11.25 -4.03
N ALA A 276 -2.83 10.47 -3.76
CA ALA A 276 -4.05 10.93 -3.11
C ALA A 276 -4.63 12.18 -3.79
N GLU A 277 -4.98 12.06 -5.07
CA GLU A 277 -5.36 13.18 -5.93
C GLU A 277 -6.60 13.91 -5.42
N GLN A 278 -7.64 13.19 -4.98
CA GLN A 278 -8.87 13.80 -4.45
C GLN A 278 -8.56 14.67 -3.22
N PHE A 279 -7.65 14.20 -2.38
CA PHE A 279 -7.20 14.91 -1.20
C PHE A 279 -6.38 16.16 -1.58
N GLY A 280 -5.47 16.02 -2.55
CA GLY A 280 -4.70 17.13 -3.11
C GLY A 280 -5.59 18.21 -3.70
N LEU A 281 -6.57 17.82 -4.51
CA LEU A 281 -7.56 18.74 -5.10
C LEU A 281 -8.34 19.50 -4.02
N ALA A 282 -8.73 18.85 -2.94
CA ALA A 282 -9.40 19.50 -1.81
C ALA A 282 -8.55 20.57 -1.13
N LEU A 283 -7.21 20.47 -1.24
CA LEU A 283 -6.23 21.46 -0.76
C LEU A 283 -5.80 22.44 -1.85
N GLY A 284 -6.39 22.39 -3.04
CA GLY A 284 -6.00 23.22 -4.17
C GLY A 284 -4.69 22.82 -4.84
N ARG A 285 -4.24 21.57 -4.65
CA ARG A 285 -3.02 21.02 -5.25
C ARG A 285 -3.36 20.18 -6.49
N PRO A 286 -2.92 20.57 -7.70
CA PRO A 286 -3.34 19.91 -8.94
C PRO A 286 -2.63 18.57 -9.23
N ASN A 287 -1.54 18.28 -8.51
CA ASN A 287 -0.70 17.09 -8.68
C ASN A 287 -0.77 16.18 -7.44
N GLY A 288 -1.97 15.97 -6.91
CA GLY A 288 -2.15 15.17 -5.71
C GLY A 288 -1.68 15.86 -4.42
N LEU A 289 -1.73 15.14 -3.33
CA LEU A 289 -1.22 15.60 -2.03
C LEU A 289 0.31 15.71 -2.08
N ARG A 290 0.97 14.72 -2.68
CA ARG A 290 2.41 14.63 -2.96
C ARG A 290 2.59 14.10 -4.39
N ASN A 291 3.79 14.31 -4.95
CA ASN A 291 4.14 13.79 -6.26
C ASN A 291 5.47 13.03 -6.17
N ALA A 292 5.49 11.77 -6.62
CA ALA A 292 6.67 10.93 -6.60
C ALA A 292 7.68 11.30 -7.70
N ASP A 293 7.22 11.84 -8.83
CA ASP A 293 8.08 12.37 -9.90
C ASP A 293 8.52 13.81 -9.55
N ASN A 294 9.50 13.91 -8.67
CA ASN A 294 10.04 15.17 -8.17
C ASN A 294 11.56 15.14 -8.16
N ASP A 295 12.21 16.31 -8.15
CA ASP A 295 13.67 16.47 -8.13
C ASP A 295 14.21 16.96 -6.77
N LEU A 296 13.46 16.84 -5.71
CA LEU A 296 13.82 17.34 -4.38
C LEU A 296 15.10 16.69 -3.86
N LYS A 297 15.93 17.54 -3.19
CA LYS A 297 17.19 17.14 -2.56
C LYS A 297 17.13 17.33 -1.06
N LEU A 298 18.00 16.63 -0.32
CA LEU A 298 18.04 16.76 1.15
C LEU A 298 18.27 18.19 1.62
N SER A 299 19.06 19.00 0.90
CA SER A 299 19.31 20.42 1.24
C SER A 299 18.11 21.34 1.00
N GLU A 300 17.14 20.91 0.22
CA GLU A 300 15.97 21.71 -0.19
C GLU A 300 14.75 21.46 0.69
N VAL A 301 14.77 20.42 1.53
CA VAL A 301 13.65 20.01 2.38
C VAL A 301 13.98 20.20 3.85
N GLY A 302 12.96 20.48 4.65
CA GLY A 302 13.10 20.57 6.11
C GLY A 302 13.12 19.18 6.78
N ASN A 303 13.08 19.20 8.11
CA ASN A 303 13.09 17.99 8.95
C ASN A 303 11.69 17.38 9.19
N GLU A 304 10.65 17.96 8.62
CA GLU A 304 9.30 17.41 8.68
C GLU A 304 9.24 16.09 7.89
N VAL A 305 8.66 15.05 8.48
CA VAL A 305 8.76 13.67 7.98
C VAL A 305 8.16 13.48 6.59
N HIS A 306 7.03 14.15 6.28
CA HIS A 306 6.42 14.09 4.95
C HIS A 306 7.19 14.90 3.91
N ALA A 307 7.82 16.01 4.30
CA ALA A 307 8.65 16.78 3.39
C ALA A 307 9.92 16.00 3.02
N ILE A 308 10.63 15.46 4.02
CA ILE A 308 11.88 14.73 3.79
C ILE A 308 11.63 13.38 3.08
N SER A 309 10.47 12.73 3.29
CA SER A 309 10.13 11.46 2.64
C SER A 309 10.11 11.56 1.12
N GLN A 310 9.71 12.71 0.57
CA GLN A 310 9.61 12.91 -0.87
C GLN A 310 10.97 12.77 -1.58
N VAL A 311 12.07 13.04 -0.88
CA VAL A 311 13.43 12.84 -1.41
C VAL A 311 13.70 11.36 -1.68
N PHE A 312 13.34 10.50 -0.73
CA PHE A 312 13.54 9.05 -0.89
C PHE A 312 12.52 8.45 -1.87
N THR A 313 11.25 8.84 -1.78
CA THR A 313 10.20 8.41 -2.70
C THR A 313 10.56 8.75 -4.14
N GLY A 314 11.00 9.99 -4.40
CA GLY A 314 11.43 10.42 -5.71
C GLY A 314 12.66 9.67 -6.22
N ALA A 315 13.65 9.39 -5.36
CA ALA A 315 14.80 8.58 -5.74
C ALA A 315 14.37 7.17 -6.21
N ILE A 316 13.44 6.54 -5.51
CA ILE A 316 12.95 5.20 -5.89
C ILE A 316 12.11 5.27 -7.16
N TYR A 317 11.30 6.32 -7.36
CA TYR A 317 10.53 6.52 -8.59
C TYR A 317 11.44 6.69 -9.80
N ASP A 318 12.48 7.51 -9.70
CA ASP A 318 13.49 7.67 -10.74
C ASP A 318 14.23 6.36 -11.05
N ILE A 319 14.59 5.59 -10.01
CA ILE A 319 15.22 4.26 -10.20
C ILE A 319 14.28 3.32 -10.94
N LEU A 320 12.96 3.37 -10.66
CA LEU A 320 11.97 2.60 -11.40
C LEU A 320 11.96 3.00 -12.88
N ALA A 321 11.94 4.30 -13.17
CA ALA A 321 11.96 4.83 -14.53
C ALA A 321 13.25 4.44 -15.28
N ASP A 322 14.40 4.53 -14.62
CA ASP A 322 15.70 4.13 -15.19
C ASP A 322 15.75 2.62 -15.50
N ILE A 323 15.30 1.77 -14.57
CA ILE A 323 15.24 0.32 -14.78
C ILE A 323 14.28 -0.01 -15.91
N PHE A 324 13.11 0.60 -15.93
CA PHE A 324 12.12 0.40 -16.98
C PHE A 324 12.66 0.79 -18.35
N ALA A 325 13.26 1.97 -18.48
CA ALA A 325 13.87 2.45 -19.72
C ALA A 325 15.02 1.53 -20.19
N PHE A 326 15.85 1.05 -19.27
CA PHE A 326 16.94 0.11 -19.58
C PHE A 326 16.43 -1.24 -20.07
N GLU A 327 15.42 -1.81 -19.38
CA GLU A 327 14.88 -3.14 -19.71
C GLU A 327 14.01 -3.14 -20.99
N ARG A 328 13.42 -2.02 -21.37
CA ARG A 328 12.69 -1.89 -22.64
C ARG A 328 13.57 -2.25 -23.83
N GLY A 329 14.78 -1.72 -23.87
CA GLY A 329 15.80 -2.02 -24.87
C GLY A 329 15.29 -2.00 -26.32
N PRO A 330 16.14 -2.34 -27.29
CA PRO A 330 15.73 -2.39 -28.70
C PRO A 330 14.88 -3.63 -29.07
N ASN A 331 14.58 -4.51 -28.11
CA ASN A 331 14.03 -5.86 -28.38
C ASN A 331 12.49 -5.92 -28.49
N MET A 332 11.80 -4.79 -28.60
CA MET A 332 10.34 -4.70 -28.77
C MET A 332 9.55 -5.61 -27.79
N ARG A 333 9.91 -5.53 -26.52
CA ARG A 333 9.16 -6.18 -25.44
C ARG A 333 7.85 -5.44 -25.23
N ASP A 334 6.84 -6.12 -24.69
CA ASP A 334 5.62 -5.48 -24.22
C ASP A 334 5.94 -4.54 -23.04
N ASP A 335 5.69 -3.24 -23.20
CA ASP A 335 6.06 -2.21 -22.24
C ASP A 335 5.36 -2.41 -20.87
N ALA A 336 4.12 -2.86 -20.87
CA ALA A 336 3.39 -3.14 -19.63
C ALA A 336 4.02 -4.30 -18.86
N MET A 337 4.42 -5.38 -19.55
CA MET A 337 5.13 -6.50 -18.94
C MET A 337 6.49 -6.09 -18.39
N VAL A 338 7.21 -5.21 -19.10
CA VAL A 338 8.52 -4.71 -18.66
C VAL A 338 8.35 -3.87 -17.40
N LEU A 339 7.40 -2.92 -17.39
CA LEU A 339 7.14 -2.06 -16.23
C LEU A 339 6.68 -2.89 -15.01
N HIS A 340 5.77 -3.83 -15.21
CA HIS A 340 5.31 -4.72 -14.16
C HIS A 340 6.48 -5.51 -13.52
N SER A 341 7.36 -6.08 -14.35
CA SER A 341 8.51 -6.85 -13.89
C SER A 341 9.56 -5.99 -13.17
N ALA A 342 9.81 -4.78 -13.68
CA ALA A 342 10.70 -3.81 -13.06
C ALA A 342 10.19 -3.39 -11.67
N ALA A 343 8.90 -3.09 -11.57
CA ALA A 343 8.24 -2.73 -10.32
C ALA A 343 8.25 -3.90 -9.30
N GLU A 344 8.01 -5.13 -9.77
CA GLU A 344 8.05 -6.31 -8.90
C GLU A 344 9.45 -6.52 -8.30
N TYR A 345 10.49 -6.39 -9.12
CA TYR A 345 11.86 -6.48 -8.63
C TYR A 345 12.20 -5.35 -7.66
N LEU A 346 11.92 -4.09 -8.04
CA LEU A 346 12.27 -2.93 -7.21
C LEU A 346 11.54 -2.93 -5.86
N ARG A 347 10.26 -3.33 -5.83
CA ARG A 347 9.49 -3.55 -4.60
C ARG A 347 10.20 -4.52 -3.67
N GLY A 348 10.62 -5.67 -4.19
CA GLY A 348 11.36 -6.68 -3.41
C GLY A 348 12.71 -6.17 -2.95
N LEU A 349 13.43 -5.41 -3.78
CA LEU A 349 14.72 -4.80 -3.45
C LEU A 349 14.58 -3.79 -2.31
N VAL A 350 13.65 -2.86 -2.40
CA VAL A 350 13.40 -1.83 -1.38
C VAL A 350 12.98 -2.47 -0.06
N LEU A 351 12.04 -3.42 -0.08
CA LEU A 351 11.58 -4.10 1.13
C LEU A 351 12.74 -4.83 1.85
N ARG A 352 13.55 -5.59 1.11
CA ARG A 352 14.72 -6.29 1.68
C ARG A 352 15.77 -5.32 2.20
N ALA A 353 15.97 -4.18 1.53
CA ALA A 353 16.90 -3.15 1.97
C ALA A 353 16.44 -2.48 3.27
N LEU A 354 15.15 -2.18 3.39
CA LEU A 354 14.57 -1.65 4.63
C LEU A 354 14.72 -2.65 5.79
N ILE A 355 14.44 -3.93 5.56
CA ILE A 355 14.62 -4.98 6.57
C ILE A 355 16.09 -5.11 7.00
N ALA A 356 17.03 -4.99 6.07
CA ALA A 356 18.47 -5.08 6.35
C ALA A 356 19.10 -3.80 6.93
N ALA A 357 18.39 -2.66 6.88
CA ALA A 357 18.82 -1.40 7.46
C ALA A 357 18.85 -1.48 9.01
N PRO A 358 19.55 -0.56 9.71
CA PRO A 358 19.59 -0.54 11.18
C PRO A 358 18.19 -0.55 11.80
N ASP A 359 18.06 -1.23 12.97
CA ASP A 359 16.78 -1.35 13.68
C ASP A 359 16.29 -0.03 14.30
N SER A 360 17.15 0.94 14.45
CA SER A 360 16.85 2.29 14.95
C SER A 360 17.80 3.29 14.32
N GLY A 361 17.35 4.52 14.12
CA GLY A 361 18.17 5.59 13.58
C GLY A 361 18.61 5.40 12.13
N ALA A 362 17.91 4.56 11.36
CA ALA A 362 18.23 4.32 9.96
C ALA A 362 18.10 5.61 9.13
N THR A 363 19.05 5.81 8.23
CA THR A 363 19.08 6.93 7.29
C THR A 363 18.76 6.46 5.86
N PHE A 364 18.47 7.39 4.96
CA PHE A 364 18.30 7.10 3.54
C PHE A 364 19.56 6.44 2.93
N ALA A 365 20.76 6.89 3.36
CA ALA A 365 22.03 6.32 2.93
C ALA A 365 22.19 4.84 3.37
N ASP A 366 21.69 4.47 4.56
CA ASP A 366 21.73 3.08 5.02
C ASP A 366 20.92 2.19 4.07
N VAL A 367 19.72 2.61 3.73
CA VAL A 367 18.85 1.84 2.82
C VAL A 367 19.42 1.79 1.41
N ALA A 368 19.93 2.92 0.86
CA ALA A 368 20.60 2.98 -0.44
C ALA A 368 21.77 1.98 -0.52
N ASN A 369 22.60 1.93 0.52
CA ASN A 369 23.72 1.01 0.60
C ASN A 369 23.29 -0.46 0.69
N GLN A 370 22.16 -0.77 1.38
CA GLN A 370 21.61 -2.12 1.37
C GLN A 370 21.06 -2.48 -0.02
N MET A 371 20.41 -1.54 -0.73
CA MET A 371 19.95 -1.77 -2.11
C MET A 371 21.12 -2.13 -3.04
N LEU A 372 22.25 -1.44 -2.95
CA LEU A 372 23.45 -1.75 -3.74
C LEU A 372 23.97 -3.17 -3.47
N LYS A 373 24.08 -3.58 -2.19
CA LYS A 373 24.53 -4.90 -1.79
C LYS A 373 23.60 -6.00 -2.27
N ILE A 374 22.31 -5.79 -2.12
CA ILE A 374 21.28 -6.76 -2.52
C ILE A 374 21.23 -6.89 -4.05
N ALA A 375 21.27 -5.79 -4.79
CA ALA A 375 21.29 -5.83 -6.26
C ALA A 375 22.54 -6.55 -6.82
N ALA A 376 23.68 -6.41 -6.14
CA ALA A 376 24.89 -7.16 -6.46
C ALA A 376 24.73 -8.66 -6.15
N ALA A 377 24.18 -9.01 -4.99
CA ALA A 377 23.93 -10.39 -4.58
C ALA A 377 22.90 -11.08 -5.50
N ASP A 378 21.91 -10.36 -5.97
CA ASP A 378 20.92 -10.81 -6.95
C ASP A 378 21.49 -10.94 -8.37
N GLN A 379 22.76 -10.63 -8.58
CA GLN A 379 23.46 -10.66 -9.86
C GLN A 379 22.77 -9.84 -10.96
N ARG A 380 22.11 -8.74 -10.58
CA ARG A 380 21.50 -7.82 -11.53
C ARG A 380 22.56 -7.08 -12.36
N PRO A 381 22.21 -6.61 -13.56
CA PRO A 381 23.09 -5.78 -14.37
C PRO A 381 23.74 -4.67 -13.56
N VAL A 382 24.97 -4.29 -13.89
CA VAL A 382 25.70 -3.23 -13.16
C VAL A 382 24.97 -1.88 -13.24
N GLU A 383 24.21 -1.68 -14.30
CA GLU A 383 23.38 -0.51 -14.56
C GLU A 383 22.39 -0.26 -13.43
N TYR A 384 21.78 -1.30 -12.85
CA TYR A 384 20.88 -1.14 -11.71
C TYR A 384 21.58 -0.48 -10.51
N ARG A 385 22.84 -0.90 -10.22
CA ARG A 385 23.62 -0.26 -9.15
C ARG A 385 24.01 1.17 -9.52
N ASN A 386 24.27 1.45 -10.82
CA ASN A 386 24.56 2.78 -11.27
C ASN A 386 23.35 3.71 -11.13
N PHE A 387 22.14 3.25 -11.45
CA PHE A 387 20.91 4.01 -11.22
C PHE A 387 20.75 4.32 -9.73
N ILE A 388 20.88 3.34 -8.86
CA ILE A 388 20.78 3.54 -7.40
C ILE A 388 21.80 4.59 -6.93
N ARG A 389 23.10 4.45 -7.30
CA ARG A 389 24.12 5.44 -6.91
C ARG A 389 23.79 6.83 -7.41
N ASN A 390 23.47 6.95 -8.69
CA ASN A 390 23.26 8.24 -9.34
C ASN A 390 22.06 8.97 -8.71
N ARG A 391 20.94 8.29 -8.56
CA ARG A 391 19.73 8.93 -8.03
C ARG A 391 19.89 9.37 -6.58
N PHE A 392 20.50 8.56 -5.72
CA PHE A 392 20.78 8.96 -4.34
C PHE A 392 21.90 10.01 -4.23
N THR A 393 22.86 10.05 -5.15
CA THR A 393 23.86 11.12 -5.20
C THR A 393 23.26 12.44 -5.65
N LEU A 394 22.44 12.45 -6.71
CA LEU A 394 21.76 13.64 -7.22
C LEU A 394 20.84 14.27 -6.17
N ARG A 395 20.24 13.45 -5.32
CA ARG A 395 19.38 13.90 -4.22
C ARG A 395 20.12 14.17 -2.91
N GLU A 396 21.46 14.22 -2.97
CA GLU A 396 22.34 14.55 -1.84
C GLU A 396 22.23 13.59 -0.64
N VAL A 397 21.77 12.36 -0.87
CA VAL A 397 21.67 11.32 0.17
C VAL A 397 23.04 10.70 0.47
N VAL A 398 23.83 10.48 -0.58
CA VAL A 398 25.18 9.91 -0.48
C VAL A 398 26.17 10.75 -1.26
N LEU A 399 27.46 10.65 -0.89
CA LEU A 399 28.52 11.33 -1.61
C LEU A 399 28.89 10.60 -2.90
N ALA A 400 29.17 11.35 -3.95
CA ALA A 400 29.65 10.80 -5.22
C ALA A 400 31.08 10.20 -5.12
N THR A 401 31.86 10.61 -4.12
CA THR A 401 33.25 10.20 -3.96
C THR A 401 33.38 8.82 -3.37
N VAL A 402 34.11 7.97 -4.06
CA VAL A 402 34.51 6.64 -3.59
C VAL A 402 35.94 6.75 -3.04
N ALA A 403 36.30 5.91 -2.07
CA ALA A 403 37.64 5.88 -1.51
C ALA A 403 38.71 5.70 -2.62
N PRO A 404 39.89 6.36 -2.51
CA PRO A 404 40.94 6.21 -3.49
C PRO A 404 41.29 4.74 -3.74
N GLY A 405 41.38 4.35 -5.01
CA GLY A 405 41.72 2.98 -5.42
C GLY A 405 40.55 2.01 -5.49
N VAL A 406 39.32 2.42 -5.14
CA VAL A 406 38.11 1.63 -5.32
C VAL A 406 37.51 1.95 -6.68
N ASN A 407 37.21 0.92 -7.48
CA ASN A 407 36.43 1.10 -8.71
C ASN A 407 35.02 1.56 -8.32
N HIS A 408 34.58 2.68 -8.88
CA HIS A 408 33.27 3.27 -8.61
C HIS A 408 32.14 2.26 -8.85
N ASP A 409 32.20 1.47 -9.90
CA ASP A 409 31.17 0.48 -10.25
C ASP A 409 31.17 -0.73 -9.29
N ALA A 410 32.28 -0.98 -8.60
CA ALA A 410 32.40 -2.05 -7.61
C ALA A 410 32.04 -1.60 -6.19
N ALA A 411 31.88 -0.29 -5.93
CA ALA A 411 31.55 0.23 -4.62
C ALA A 411 30.10 -0.15 -4.24
N LEU A 412 29.97 -0.89 -3.14
CA LEU A 412 28.67 -1.30 -2.57
C LEU A 412 28.30 -0.52 -1.31
N THR A 413 29.13 0.45 -0.94
CA THR A 413 28.89 1.33 0.21
C THR A 413 29.39 2.72 -0.13
N LEU A 414 28.50 3.70 -0.06
CA LEU A 414 28.77 5.11 -0.26
C LEU A 414 28.69 5.82 1.09
N ALA A 415 29.52 6.84 1.29
CA ALA A 415 29.45 7.66 2.49
C ALA A 415 28.15 8.46 2.51
N PRO A 416 27.46 8.55 3.65
CA PRO A 416 26.30 9.42 3.76
C PRO A 416 26.73 10.88 3.58
N ASN A 417 25.89 11.65 2.92
CA ASN A 417 26.07 13.10 2.87
C ASN A 417 25.48 13.69 4.15
N ILE A 418 26.32 14.40 4.91
CA ILE A 418 25.86 15.12 6.11
C ILE A 418 25.41 16.51 5.65
N VAL A 419 24.14 16.62 5.33
CA VAL A 419 23.51 17.90 5.02
C VAL A 419 23.01 18.49 6.32
N ASP A 420 23.50 19.68 6.67
CA ASP A 420 22.92 20.50 7.74
C ASP A 420 21.53 20.92 7.31
N GLN A 421 20.52 20.18 7.74
CA GLN A 421 19.14 20.53 7.54
C GLN A 421 18.79 21.65 8.53
N ALA A 422 18.88 22.90 8.06
CA ALA A 422 18.37 24.05 8.79
C ALA A 422 16.84 23.96 8.84
N GLY A 423 16.29 23.53 9.92
CA GLY A 423 14.86 23.40 10.05
C GLY A 423 14.35 23.64 11.45
N ALA A 424 13.07 24.00 11.51
CA ALA A 424 12.31 24.08 12.75
C ALA A 424 12.50 22.81 13.60
N PRO A 425 12.39 22.91 14.95
CA PRO A 425 12.44 21.73 15.79
C PRO A 425 11.45 20.70 15.26
N GLN A 426 11.91 19.46 15.11
CA GLN A 426 11.07 18.33 14.78
C GLN A 426 9.76 18.41 15.58
N ASP A 427 8.65 18.36 14.90
CA ASP A 427 7.45 17.89 15.56
C ASP A 427 7.71 16.42 15.95
N ARG A 428 8.03 16.20 17.22
CA ARG A 428 8.47 14.90 17.75
C ARG A 428 7.33 13.89 17.84
N ARG A 429 6.17 14.22 17.28
CA ARG A 429 5.05 13.30 17.22
C ARG A 429 5.34 12.32 16.11
N ALA A 430 5.44 11.06 16.46
CA ALA A 430 5.46 9.98 15.48
C ALA A 430 4.11 10.01 14.74
N CYS A 431 4.07 10.80 13.66
CA CYS A 431 2.90 10.88 12.82
C CYS A 431 2.98 9.75 11.80
N CYS A 432 2.04 8.83 11.88
CA CYS A 432 1.81 7.81 10.87
C CYS A 432 0.47 8.11 10.20
N GLY A 433 0.38 9.24 9.53
CA GLY A 433 -0.84 9.65 8.84
C GLY A 433 -0.55 10.25 7.50
N THR A 434 -1.54 10.21 6.62
CA THR A 434 -1.47 10.78 5.26
C THR A 434 -1.09 12.26 5.30
N MET A 435 -1.45 12.97 6.37
CA MET A 435 -1.06 14.35 6.62
C MET A 435 -0.53 14.55 8.03
N ASN A 436 0.37 15.54 8.17
CA ASN A 436 0.86 15.97 9.47
C ASN A 436 -0.31 16.50 10.32
N HIS A 437 -0.45 16.00 11.55
CA HIS A 437 -1.47 16.46 12.48
C HIS A 437 -1.35 17.95 12.83
N ALA A 438 -0.15 18.54 12.72
CA ALA A 438 0.07 19.96 12.99
C ALA A 438 -0.58 20.90 11.95
N ASP A 439 -0.94 20.39 10.76
CA ASP A 439 -1.58 21.17 9.70
C ASP A 439 -3.06 21.48 9.98
N TYR A 440 -3.61 20.96 11.10
CA TYR A 440 -5.00 21.18 11.52
C TYR A 440 -5.09 21.88 12.87
N ALA A 441 -5.70 23.06 12.89
CA ALA A 441 -6.15 23.65 14.15
C ALA A 441 -7.32 22.82 14.71
N GLY A 442 -7.20 22.33 15.94
CA GLY A 442 -8.28 21.59 16.62
C GLY A 442 -8.30 20.07 16.41
N VAL A 443 -7.30 19.48 15.76
CA VAL A 443 -7.22 18.01 15.55
C VAL A 443 -7.15 17.26 16.88
N GLU A 444 -6.49 17.81 17.89
CA GLU A 444 -6.39 17.17 19.22
C GLU A 444 -7.76 16.98 19.86
N ASP A 445 -8.64 17.99 19.76
CA ASP A 445 -10.00 17.91 20.30
C ASP A 445 -10.83 16.85 19.53
N VAL A 446 -10.70 16.80 18.21
CA VAL A 446 -11.41 15.83 17.38
C VAL A 446 -10.91 14.40 17.63
N LEU A 447 -9.60 14.21 17.80
CA LEU A 447 -9.02 12.91 18.12
C LEU A 447 -9.43 12.44 19.52
N GLU A 448 -9.56 13.35 20.47
CA GLU A 448 -10.03 13.02 21.80
C GLU A 448 -11.53 12.67 21.81
N GLU A 449 -12.37 13.42 21.12
CA GLU A 449 -13.79 13.10 20.92
C GLU A 449 -13.97 11.73 20.25
N GLU A 450 -13.15 11.43 19.25
CA GLU A 450 -13.17 10.14 18.56
C GLU A 450 -12.75 9.00 19.49
N ARG A 451 -11.71 9.18 20.30
CA ARG A 451 -11.30 8.20 21.32
C ARG A 451 -12.42 7.96 22.34
N GLN A 452 -13.07 9.01 22.83
CA GLN A 452 -14.18 8.89 23.78
C GLN A 452 -15.37 8.16 23.15
N ARG A 453 -15.67 8.44 21.89
CA ARG A 453 -16.73 7.76 21.14
C ARG A 453 -16.40 6.29 20.91
N LEU A 454 -15.17 5.95 20.49
CA LEU A 454 -14.71 4.57 20.34
C LEU A 454 -14.74 3.83 21.68
N ALA A 455 -14.28 4.46 22.75
CA ALA A 455 -14.31 3.88 24.09
C ALA A 455 -15.75 3.65 24.57
N SER A 456 -16.69 4.57 24.27
CA SER A 456 -18.11 4.40 24.56
C SER A 456 -18.68 3.24 23.75
N TRP A 457 -18.44 3.21 22.46
CA TRP A 457 -18.90 2.14 21.58
C TRP A 457 -18.37 0.76 22.01
N CYS A 458 -17.08 0.69 22.39
CA CYS A 458 -16.49 -0.53 22.92
C CYS A 458 -17.12 -0.99 24.25
N ARG A 459 -17.57 -0.06 25.09
CA ARG A 459 -18.32 -0.40 26.31
C ARG A 459 -19.71 -0.95 25.99
N ASP A 460 -20.39 -0.35 25.01
CA ASP A 460 -21.79 -0.66 24.69
C ASP A 460 -21.92 -1.94 23.86
N TYR A 461 -20.97 -2.21 22.96
CA TYR A 461 -21.02 -3.29 21.96
C TYR A 461 -19.90 -4.33 22.08
N GLY A 462 -18.98 -4.18 23.06
CA GLY A 462 -17.96 -5.17 23.36
C GLY A 462 -16.89 -5.28 22.26
N CYS A 463 -15.82 -4.47 22.29
CA CYS A 463 -14.60 -4.68 21.53
C CYS A 463 -13.74 -5.81 22.16
N GLY A 464 -14.36 -6.83 22.72
CA GLY A 464 -13.69 -7.97 23.36
C GLY A 464 -13.43 -9.08 22.37
N GLY A 465 -12.17 -9.48 22.26
CA GLY A 465 -11.81 -10.79 21.72
C GLY A 465 -12.52 -11.88 22.53
N GLY A 466 -13.15 -12.82 21.83
CA GLY A 466 -13.86 -13.94 22.46
C GLY A 466 -12.98 -14.72 23.42
N GLY A 467 -13.36 -14.72 24.67
CA GLY A 467 -12.81 -15.52 25.74
C GLY A 467 -13.80 -15.44 26.90
N GLY A 468 -14.66 -16.45 27.04
CA GLY A 468 -15.54 -16.61 28.20
C GLY A 468 -14.73 -16.69 29.48
N GLY A 469 -15.01 -15.79 30.43
CA GLY A 469 -14.44 -15.80 31.77
C GLY A 469 -14.92 -14.60 32.54
N ASN A 470 -15.53 -14.87 33.69
CA ASN A 470 -16.13 -13.99 34.66
C ASN A 470 -15.43 -12.62 34.81
N GLY A 471 -16.28 -11.59 34.84
CA GLY A 471 -15.92 -10.20 35.01
C GLY A 471 -15.03 -9.93 36.22
N ASN A 472 -13.91 -9.39 35.92
CA ASN A 472 -13.07 -8.41 36.63
C ASN A 472 -11.80 -8.12 35.80
N GLY A 473 -11.95 -7.79 34.54
CA GLY A 473 -10.85 -7.31 33.71
C GLY A 473 -10.57 -5.83 34.05
N ASN A 474 -9.44 -5.55 34.64
CA ASN A 474 -8.87 -4.21 34.72
C ASN A 474 -8.68 -3.71 33.26
N TRP A 475 -9.63 -2.94 32.79
CA TRP A 475 -9.48 -2.14 31.58
C TRP A 475 -8.44 -1.06 31.90
N ARG A 476 -7.29 -1.13 31.27
CA ARG A 476 -6.48 0.09 31.20
C ARG A 476 -7.32 1.11 30.45
N GLU A 477 -7.54 2.24 31.08
CA GLU A 477 -8.05 3.42 30.37
C GLU A 477 -7.21 3.63 29.12
N PRO A 478 -7.81 4.09 28.01
CA PRO A 478 -7.05 4.46 26.83
C PRO A 478 -5.91 5.38 27.28
N ALA A 479 -4.70 5.13 26.79
CA ALA A 479 -3.51 5.86 27.18
C ALA A 479 -3.79 7.36 27.17
N SER A 480 -3.43 8.05 28.23
CA SER A 480 -3.60 9.51 28.34
C SER A 480 -2.83 10.19 27.20
N ALA A 481 -3.21 11.41 26.84
CA ALA A 481 -2.48 12.19 25.84
C ALA A 481 -0.96 12.25 26.16
N GLU A 482 -0.60 12.18 27.43
CA GLU A 482 0.77 12.14 27.94
C GLU A 482 1.49 10.81 27.63
N GLU A 483 0.81 9.66 27.77
CA GLU A 483 1.34 8.33 27.42
C GLU A 483 1.48 8.13 25.91
N LEU A 484 0.71 8.88 25.14
CA LEU A 484 0.77 8.88 23.66
C LEU A 484 1.77 9.91 23.12
N GLY A 485 2.47 10.66 23.98
CA GLY A 485 3.38 11.72 23.58
C GLY A 485 2.68 12.94 22.96
N LEU A 486 1.38 13.12 23.24
CA LEU A 486 0.53 14.18 22.70
C LEU A 486 0.43 15.41 23.61
N THR A 487 1.26 15.52 24.65
CA THR A 487 1.26 16.70 25.53
C THR A 487 1.97 17.87 24.87
N THR A 488 1.26 18.96 24.70
CA THR A 488 1.81 20.28 24.38
C THR A 488 2.65 20.78 25.54
N ASN A 489 3.95 20.97 25.35
CA ASN A 489 4.69 21.88 26.22
C ASN A 489 4.24 23.32 25.90
N LYS A 490 3.65 23.96 26.87
CA LYS A 490 3.43 25.41 26.90
C LYS A 490 4.75 26.16 26.82
#